data_27bbb88fd31052d5bf9761eab70c7edf
#
_entry.id   27bbb88fd31052d5bf9761eab70c7edf
#
_cell.length_a   1.000
_cell.length_b   1.000
_cell.length_c   1.000
_cell.angle_alpha   90.00
_cell.angle_beta   90.00
_cell.angle_gamma   90.00
#
_symmetry.space_group_name_H-M   'P 1'
#
loop_
_entity.id
_entity.type
_entity.pdbx_description
1 polymer ?
#
loop_
_entity_poly.entity_id
_entity_poly.type
_entity_poly.pdbx_seq_one_letter_code
_entity_poly.pdbx_strand_id
1 'polypeptide(L)'
;MGNYLVTGACGGMGSAICRRLTEDGHRVWGMDRTEGAPAEGFTYVRADLTDADTLKAAAEQIGAVPLDGIVHAAGIYDLNSLVEMPEEDFVRDFDVNLFAAFRVNRLFVPLLKPGGRIAMISSELAPLRPLPFTGIYAVTKTAVEQYAAALRMELQMLGHRVIVIRPGAVKTNMLPASTAKLDRFCETTALYRCNADRFRRIVNRIEAKNVPPERIAETVERALTAAHPKLTYCVNRNPLLLLYGALPARLQLWAIRKILE
;
A
#
# COMPACT_ATOMS: atom_id res chain seq x y z
N MET A 1 11.60 23.63 1.03
CA MET A 1 12.24 22.50 1.75
C MET A 1 11.27 22.00 2.82
N GLY A 2 10.88 20.74 2.79
CA GLY A 2 9.95 20.12 3.74
C GLY A 2 10.54 18.89 4.39
N ASN A 3 9.92 18.40 5.48
CA ASN A 3 10.33 17.23 6.24
C ASN A 3 9.28 16.12 6.05
N TYR A 4 9.68 14.96 5.54
CA TYR A 4 8.77 13.87 5.26
C TYR A 4 9.19 12.56 5.90
N LEU A 5 8.22 11.81 6.40
CA LEU A 5 8.39 10.44 6.87
C LEU A 5 7.79 9.48 5.85
N VAL A 6 8.54 8.47 5.42
CA VAL A 6 8.08 7.46 4.46
C VAL A 6 8.27 6.08 5.06
N THR A 7 7.20 5.29 5.15
CA THR A 7 7.27 3.88 5.59
C THR A 7 7.43 2.94 4.40
N GLY A 8 8.07 1.78 4.60
CA GLY A 8 8.35 0.85 3.50
C GLY A 8 9.46 1.34 2.56
N ALA A 9 10.43 2.09 3.12
CA ALA A 9 11.45 2.82 2.37
C ALA A 9 12.40 1.94 1.54
N CYS A 10 12.54 0.65 1.88
CA CYS A 10 13.32 -0.33 1.11
C CYS A 10 12.50 -1.04 0.04
N GLY A 11 11.17 -0.88 0.05
CA GLY A 11 10.28 -1.40 -1.00
C GLY A 11 10.37 -0.56 -2.28
N GLY A 12 9.97 -1.14 -3.43
CA GLY A 12 10.09 -0.46 -4.72
C GLY A 12 9.39 0.90 -4.79
N MET A 13 8.15 1.02 -4.28
CA MET A 13 7.45 2.31 -4.24
C MET A 13 8.02 3.25 -3.18
N GLY A 14 8.27 2.76 -1.97
CA GLY A 14 8.82 3.58 -0.88
C GLY A 14 10.20 4.16 -1.20
N SER A 15 11.09 3.36 -1.78
CA SER A 15 12.41 3.80 -2.22
C SER A 15 12.32 4.88 -3.31
N ALA A 16 11.46 4.70 -4.31
CA ALA A 16 11.25 5.70 -5.35
C ALA A 16 10.67 7.02 -4.80
N ILE A 17 9.76 6.94 -3.81
CA ILE A 17 9.19 8.11 -3.13
C ILE A 17 10.27 8.84 -2.31
N CYS A 18 11.08 8.10 -1.52
CA CYS A 18 12.17 8.70 -0.76
C CYS A 18 13.14 9.44 -1.67
N ARG A 19 13.58 8.80 -2.76
CA ARG A 19 14.48 9.39 -3.75
C ARG A 19 13.89 10.65 -4.37
N ARG A 20 12.66 10.57 -4.87
CA ARG A 20 11.98 11.72 -5.50
C ARG A 20 11.91 12.92 -4.57
N LEU A 21 11.44 12.72 -3.34
CA LEU A 21 11.34 13.80 -2.35
C LEU A 21 12.72 14.39 -1.98
N THR A 22 13.77 13.56 -1.96
CA THR A 22 15.13 14.04 -1.69
C THR A 22 15.69 14.82 -2.87
N GLU A 23 15.48 14.37 -4.11
CA GLU A 23 15.87 15.09 -5.34
C GLU A 23 15.20 16.47 -5.43
N ASP A 24 13.98 16.59 -4.93
CA ASP A 24 13.25 17.87 -4.84
C ASP A 24 13.71 18.76 -3.65
N GLY A 25 14.80 18.37 -2.96
CA GLY A 25 15.43 19.15 -1.89
C GLY A 25 14.73 19.05 -0.53
N HIS A 26 13.92 18.02 -0.32
CA HIS A 26 13.28 17.75 0.96
C HIS A 26 14.15 16.88 1.87
N ARG A 27 13.97 17.00 3.20
CA ARG A 27 14.54 16.08 4.17
C ARG A 27 13.58 14.91 4.36
N VAL A 28 14.10 13.68 4.19
CA VAL A 28 13.28 12.47 4.23
C VAL A 28 13.82 11.49 5.27
N TRP A 29 12.96 10.98 6.13
CA TRP A 29 13.20 9.82 6.96
C TRP A 29 12.48 8.62 6.36
N GLY A 30 13.24 7.62 5.96
CA GLY A 30 12.72 6.37 5.40
C GLY A 30 12.73 5.26 6.42
N MET A 31 11.57 4.76 6.83
CA MET A 31 11.44 3.67 7.80
C MET A 31 11.20 2.33 7.09
N ASP A 32 11.98 1.31 7.47
CA ASP A 32 11.81 -0.07 7.00
C ASP A 32 12.41 -1.05 8.02
N ARG A 33 11.99 -2.31 7.96
CA ARG A 33 12.56 -3.39 8.79
C ARG A 33 13.82 -4.01 8.22
N THR A 34 14.09 -3.82 6.93
CA THR A 34 15.21 -4.43 6.20
C THR A 34 16.54 -3.98 6.79
N GLU A 35 17.51 -4.91 6.92
CA GLU A 35 18.86 -4.58 7.34
C GLU A 35 19.66 -3.92 6.23
N GLY A 36 20.46 -2.92 6.58
CA GLY A 36 21.32 -2.18 5.66
C GLY A 36 20.73 -0.84 5.24
N ALA A 37 21.59 0.14 5.00
CA ALA A 37 21.21 1.44 4.50
C ALA A 37 20.80 1.30 3.02
N PRO A 38 19.57 1.63 2.66
CA PRO A 38 19.20 1.74 1.25
C PRO A 38 19.94 2.94 0.62
N ALA A 39 19.91 2.98 -0.71
CA ALA A 39 20.60 3.95 -1.53
C ALA A 39 20.58 5.40 -1.01
N GLU A 40 21.60 6.15 -1.41
CA GLU A 40 21.94 7.51 -1.02
C GLU A 40 20.76 8.51 -1.06
N GLY A 41 20.76 9.44 -0.14
CA GLY A 41 19.99 10.68 -0.21
C GLY A 41 18.94 10.89 0.87
N PHE A 42 18.54 9.88 1.67
CA PHE A 42 17.61 10.06 2.79
C PHE A 42 18.12 9.42 4.09
N THR A 43 17.59 9.88 5.22
CA THR A 43 17.94 9.31 6.52
C THR A 43 17.18 8.00 6.71
N TYR A 44 17.89 6.88 6.72
CA TYR A 44 17.29 5.57 7.00
C TYR A 44 17.07 5.38 8.51
N VAL A 45 15.88 4.86 8.86
CA VAL A 45 15.51 4.52 10.23
C VAL A 45 14.98 3.09 10.25
N ARG A 46 15.69 2.19 10.91
CA ARG A 46 15.26 0.80 11.02
C ARG A 46 14.09 0.68 12.01
N ALA A 47 12.96 0.15 11.53
CA ALA A 47 11.81 -0.17 12.38
C ALA A 47 10.96 -1.26 11.75
N ASP A 48 10.58 -2.26 12.52
CA ASP A 48 9.45 -3.14 12.18
C ASP A 48 8.16 -2.44 12.62
N LEU A 49 7.31 -2.11 11.65
CA LEU A 49 6.07 -1.38 11.89
C LEU A 49 5.01 -2.22 12.64
N THR A 50 5.26 -3.53 12.78
CA THR A 50 4.42 -4.44 13.56
C THR A 50 4.86 -4.55 15.02
N ASP A 51 6.05 -4.06 15.33
CA ASP A 51 6.66 -4.06 16.65
C ASP A 51 6.66 -2.65 17.28
N ALA A 52 5.96 -2.52 18.41
CA ALA A 52 5.78 -1.24 19.09
C ALA A 52 7.09 -0.69 19.69
N ASP A 53 8.02 -1.55 20.12
CA ASP A 53 9.27 -1.13 20.74
C ASP A 53 10.24 -0.58 19.69
N THR A 54 10.34 -1.23 18.53
CA THR A 54 11.14 -0.72 17.41
C THR A 54 10.60 0.60 16.86
N LEU A 55 9.26 0.76 16.79
CA LEU A 55 8.63 2.01 16.41
C LEU A 55 8.90 3.14 17.40
N LYS A 56 8.88 2.85 18.70
CA LYS A 56 9.21 3.83 19.73
C LYS A 56 10.66 4.28 19.62
N ALA A 57 11.60 3.35 19.48
CA ALA A 57 13.00 3.65 19.25
C ALA A 57 13.23 4.50 17.99
N ALA A 58 12.52 4.19 16.90
CA ALA A 58 12.55 4.99 15.68
C ALA A 58 12.01 6.42 15.89
N ALA A 59 10.95 6.58 16.67
CA ALA A 59 10.42 7.90 17.02
C ALA A 59 11.40 8.71 17.86
N GLU A 60 12.09 8.09 18.82
CA GLU A 60 13.14 8.72 19.61
C GLU A 60 14.35 9.13 18.74
N GLN A 61 14.74 8.30 17.78
CA GLN A 61 15.82 8.59 16.83
C GLN A 61 15.48 9.78 15.91
N ILE A 62 14.24 9.86 15.43
CA ILE A 62 13.77 10.98 14.57
C ILE A 62 13.63 12.24 15.41
N GLY A 63 13.22 12.11 16.68
CA GLY A 63 13.01 13.21 17.59
C GLY A 63 11.77 14.07 17.26
N ALA A 64 11.64 15.21 17.93
CA ALA A 64 10.51 16.12 17.77
C ALA A 64 10.65 17.02 16.52
N VAL A 65 10.97 16.43 15.36
CA VAL A 65 11.11 17.19 14.11
C VAL A 65 9.73 17.48 13.53
N PRO A 66 9.38 18.75 13.28
CA PRO A 66 8.12 19.09 12.64
C PRO A 66 8.05 18.56 11.22
N LEU A 67 7.02 17.75 10.91
CA LEU A 67 6.83 17.08 9.63
C LEU A 67 5.87 17.86 8.72
N ASP A 68 6.19 17.96 7.45
CA ASP A 68 5.30 18.45 6.40
C ASP A 68 4.38 17.35 5.87
N GLY A 69 4.80 16.07 6.01
CA GLY A 69 3.94 14.95 5.64
C GLY A 69 4.45 13.57 6.05
N ILE A 70 3.51 12.61 6.01
CA ILE A 70 3.73 11.19 6.26
C ILE A 70 3.26 10.41 5.04
N VAL A 71 4.06 9.45 4.57
CA VAL A 71 3.70 8.57 3.46
C VAL A 71 3.71 7.12 3.93
N HIS A 72 2.55 6.48 3.91
CA HIS A 72 2.40 5.06 4.20
C HIS A 72 2.54 4.25 2.91
N ALA A 73 3.77 3.78 2.62
CA ALA A 73 4.07 2.93 1.47
C ALA A 73 4.43 1.49 1.86
N ALA A 74 4.52 1.18 3.15
CA ALA A 74 4.66 -0.19 3.62
C ALA A 74 3.38 -0.99 3.33
N GLY A 75 3.57 -2.25 2.94
CA GLY A 75 2.46 -3.17 2.69
C GLY A 75 2.95 -4.47 2.07
N ILE A 76 2.11 -5.48 2.15
CA ILE A 76 2.31 -6.80 1.54
C ILE A 76 1.12 -7.15 0.65
N TYR A 77 1.37 -7.99 -0.34
CA TYR A 77 0.38 -8.45 -1.30
C TYR A 77 0.35 -9.97 -1.30
N ASP A 78 -0.68 -10.54 -0.66
CA ASP A 78 -0.86 -11.97 -0.58
C ASP A 78 -2.05 -12.43 -1.42
N LEU A 79 -1.84 -13.51 -2.15
CA LEU A 79 -2.82 -14.17 -2.98
C LEU A 79 -3.05 -15.57 -2.41
N ASN A 80 -4.22 -15.80 -1.83
CA ASN A 80 -4.55 -17.06 -1.17
C ASN A 80 -6.07 -17.26 -1.07
N SER A 81 -6.49 -18.49 -0.79
CA SER A 81 -7.86 -18.81 -0.42
C SER A 81 -8.15 -18.32 1.01
N LEU A 82 -9.25 -17.60 1.20
CA LEU A 82 -9.68 -17.16 2.54
C LEU A 82 -10.08 -18.32 3.47
N VAL A 83 -10.32 -19.52 2.93
CA VAL A 83 -10.74 -20.69 3.71
C VAL A 83 -9.63 -21.72 3.88
N GLU A 84 -8.49 -21.55 3.19
CA GLU A 84 -7.33 -22.48 3.29
C GLU A 84 -6.08 -21.78 3.85
N MET A 85 -6.03 -20.44 3.88
CA MET A 85 -4.88 -19.72 4.40
C MET A 85 -4.76 -19.88 5.93
N PRO A 86 -3.54 -19.96 6.48
CA PRO A 86 -3.31 -19.94 7.92
C PRO A 86 -3.83 -18.66 8.57
N GLU A 87 -4.36 -18.75 9.78
CA GLU A 87 -4.87 -17.59 10.53
C GLU A 87 -3.76 -16.55 10.80
N GLU A 88 -2.55 -17.00 11.07
CA GLU A 88 -1.38 -16.15 11.28
C GLU A 88 -1.05 -15.30 10.04
N ASP A 89 -1.24 -15.83 8.84
CA ASP A 89 -1.06 -15.08 7.60
C ASP A 89 -2.14 -14.02 7.43
N PHE A 90 -3.40 -14.35 7.77
CA PHE A 90 -4.51 -13.41 7.74
C PHE A 90 -4.25 -12.23 8.70
N VAL A 91 -3.87 -12.52 9.94
CA VAL A 91 -3.57 -11.52 10.97
C VAL A 91 -2.38 -10.65 10.55
N ARG A 92 -1.30 -11.25 10.04
CA ARG A 92 -0.12 -10.55 9.57
C ARG A 92 -0.45 -9.55 8.45
N ASP A 93 -1.33 -9.91 7.52
CA ASP A 93 -1.71 -9.02 6.41
C ASP A 93 -2.42 -7.77 6.93
N PHE A 94 -3.28 -7.89 7.93
CA PHE A 94 -3.89 -6.74 8.62
C PHE A 94 -2.85 -5.95 9.41
N ASP A 95 -1.95 -6.63 10.09
CA ASP A 95 -0.96 -5.99 10.94
C ASP A 95 -0.02 -5.10 10.11
N VAL A 96 0.47 -5.60 8.98
CA VAL A 96 1.35 -4.84 8.08
C VAL A 96 0.58 -3.80 7.28
N ASN A 97 -0.57 -4.14 6.68
CA ASN A 97 -1.25 -3.25 5.75
C ASN A 97 -2.06 -2.14 6.43
N LEU A 98 -2.60 -2.39 7.63
CA LEU A 98 -3.50 -1.45 8.33
C LEU A 98 -2.96 -1.00 9.68
N PHE A 99 -2.67 -1.95 10.60
CA PHE A 99 -2.32 -1.57 11.97
C PHE A 99 -0.97 -0.86 12.04
N ALA A 100 -0.02 -1.17 11.15
CA ALA A 100 1.22 -0.43 11.01
C ALA A 100 0.97 1.06 10.74
N ALA A 101 0.07 1.39 9.80
CA ALA A 101 -0.27 2.79 9.53
C ALA A 101 -0.91 3.49 10.73
N PHE A 102 -1.78 2.78 11.47
CA PHE A 102 -2.37 3.29 12.71
C PHE A 102 -1.30 3.59 13.77
N ARG A 103 -0.35 2.67 14.01
CA ARG A 103 0.73 2.85 14.98
C ARG A 103 1.63 4.04 14.63
N VAL A 104 2.03 4.14 13.37
CA VAL A 104 2.84 5.26 12.87
C VAL A 104 2.09 6.58 13.03
N ASN A 105 0.81 6.65 12.65
CA ASN A 105 0.01 7.87 12.81
C ASN A 105 -0.09 8.31 14.28
N ARG A 106 -0.26 7.39 15.22
CA ARG A 106 -0.31 7.73 16.65
C ARG A 106 0.97 8.40 17.15
N LEU A 107 2.12 8.02 16.62
CA LEU A 107 3.41 8.57 17.03
C LEU A 107 3.75 9.88 16.31
N PHE A 108 3.44 9.99 15.03
CA PHE A 108 3.99 11.04 14.19
C PHE A 108 2.98 12.12 13.75
N VAL A 109 1.66 11.87 13.82
CA VAL A 109 0.65 12.92 13.55
C VAL A 109 0.79 14.12 14.50
N PRO A 110 1.11 13.95 15.80
CA PRO A 110 1.37 15.10 16.68
C PRO A 110 2.54 15.98 16.25
N LEU A 111 3.42 15.50 15.37
CA LEU A 111 4.56 16.24 14.83
C LEU A 111 4.24 16.93 13.50
N LEU A 112 3.03 16.77 12.95
CA LEU A 112 2.65 17.44 11.70
C LEU A 112 2.55 18.95 11.90
N LYS A 113 3.19 19.70 11.00
CA LYS A 113 3.01 21.15 10.91
C LYS A 113 1.56 21.50 10.52
N PRO A 114 1.07 22.70 10.83
CA PRO A 114 -0.20 23.20 10.29
C PRO A 114 -0.25 23.00 8.76
N GLY A 115 -1.32 22.42 8.26
CA GLY A 115 -1.45 22.05 6.84
C GLY A 115 -0.73 20.77 6.42
N GLY A 116 -0.11 20.04 7.33
CA GLY A 116 0.58 18.79 7.08
C GLY A 116 -0.30 17.73 6.41
N ARG A 117 0.32 16.79 5.69
CA ARG A 117 -0.39 15.84 4.83
C ARG A 117 -0.01 14.40 5.12
N ILE A 118 -0.99 13.50 4.98
CA ILE A 118 -0.78 12.06 5.04
C ILE A 118 -1.16 11.47 3.69
N ALA A 119 -0.22 10.78 3.03
CA ALA A 119 -0.47 10.02 1.82
C ALA A 119 -0.49 8.52 2.15
N MET A 120 -1.59 7.83 1.81
CA MET A 120 -1.76 6.40 2.07
C MET A 120 -1.80 5.63 0.75
N ILE A 121 -0.88 4.68 0.57
CA ILE A 121 -0.86 3.81 -0.60
C ILE A 121 -1.88 2.68 -0.40
N SER A 122 -2.99 2.76 -1.14
CA SER A 122 -4.03 1.75 -1.23
C SER A 122 -3.82 0.86 -2.46
N SER A 123 -4.86 0.55 -3.21
CA SER A 123 -4.83 -0.24 -4.44
C SER A 123 -6.02 0.12 -5.33
N GLU A 124 -5.90 -0.11 -6.64
CA GLU A 124 -7.04 -0.08 -7.55
C GLU A 124 -8.11 -1.13 -7.22
N LEU A 125 -7.74 -2.19 -6.48
CA LEU A 125 -8.65 -3.25 -6.05
C LEU A 125 -9.54 -2.85 -4.86
N ALA A 126 -9.12 -1.88 -4.05
CA ALA A 126 -9.84 -1.51 -2.81
C ALA A 126 -11.32 -1.10 -3.03
N PRO A 127 -11.68 -0.29 -4.05
CA PRO A 127 -13.06 0.09 -4.28
C PRO A 127 -13.88 -0.97 -5.04
N LEU A 128 -13.25 -2.07 -5.46
CA LEU A 128 -13.88 -3.12 -6.24
C LEU A 128 -14.36 -4.25 -5.33
N ARG A 129 -15.29 -5.06 -5.84
CA ARG A 129 -15.55 -6.36 -5.20
C ARG A 129 -14.34 -7.25 -5.38
N PRO A 130 -13.87 -7.91 -4.30
CA PRO A 130 -12.70 -8.78 -4.36
C PRO A 130 -12.84 -9.87 -5.44
N LEU A 131 -11.77 -10.09 -6.18
CA LEU A 131 -11.64 -11.24 -7.06
C LEU A 131 -11.29 -12.48 -6.22
N PRO A 132 -11.59 -13.71 -6.67
CA PRO A 132 -11.14 -14.92 -5.99
C PRO A 132 -9.64 -14.86 -5.72
N PHE A 133 -9.21 -15.37 -4.57
CA PHE A 133 -7.82 -15.48 -4.14
C PHE A 133 -7.06 -14.14 -3.93
N THR A 134 -7.70 -12.99 -4.25
CA THR A 134 -7.19 -11.67 -3.85
C THR A 134 -7.84 -11.18 -2.55
N GLY A 135 -8.67 -12.01 -1.92
CA GLY A 135 -9.61 -11.58 -0.86
C GLY A 135 -8.92 -10.89 0.30
N ILE A 136 -7.88 -11.48 0.88
CA ILE A 136 -7.21 -10.88 2.05
C ILE A 136 -6.61 -9.52 1.70
N TYR A 137 -5.90 -9.41 0.58
CA TYR A 137 -5.33 -8.14 0.16
C TYR A 137 -6.40 -7.07 -0.11
N ALA A 138 -7.44 -7.42 -0.85
CA ALA A 138 -8.54 -6.49 -1.16
C ALA A 138 -9.25 -6.01 0.11
N VAL A 139 -9.50 -6.90 1.08
CA VAL A 139 -10.11 -6.56 2.38
C VAL A 139 -9.21 -5.60 3.16
N THR A 140 -7.91 -5.88 3.28
CA THR A 140 -6.99 -4.98 4.00
C THR A 140 -6.89 -3.62 3.31
N LYS A 141 -6.84 -3.54 1.98
CA LYS A 141 -6.77 -2.26 1.26
C LYS A 141 -8.09 -1.48 1.30
N THR A 142 -9.24 -2.17 1.34
CA THR A 142 -10.54 -1.54 1.62
C THR A 142 -10.57 -0.96 3.04
N ALA A 143 -10.06 -1.70 4.03
CA ALA A 143 -9.96 -1.23 5.41
C ALA A 143 -9.02 0.00 5.53
N VAL A 144 -7.90 0.01 4.80
CA VAL A 144 -7.00 1.18 4.71
C VAL A 144 -7.75 2.41 4.16
N GLU A 145 -8.61 2.25 3.16
CA GLU A 145 -9.37 3.38 2.61
C GLU A 145 -10.44 3.89 3.57
N GLN A 146 -11.13 3.00 4.28
CA GLN A 146 -12.08 3.41 5.32
C GLN A 146 -11.37 4.09 6.49
N TYR A 147 -10.20 3.56 6.90
CA TYR A 147 -9.36 4.22 7.89
C TYR A 147 -8.91 5.61 7.41
N ALA A 148 -8.45 5.74 6.17
CA ALA A 148 -8.08 7.04 5.59
C ALA A 148 -9.26 8.02 5.53
N ALA A 149 -10.47 7.54 5.25
CA ALA A 149 -11.68 8.35 5.24
C ALA A 149 -12.04 8.84 6.66
N ALA A 150 -12.02 7.96 7.66
CA ALA A 150 -12.26 8.33 9.06
C ALA A 150 -11.19 9.32 9.56
N LEU A 151 -9.91 9.01 9.35
CA LEU A 151 -8.78 9.87 9.72
C LEU A 151 -8.88 11.26 9.07
N ARG A 152 -9.34 11.35 7.83
CA ARG A 152 -9.58 12.62 7.13
C ARG A 152 -10.63 13.46 7.83
N MET A 153 -11.74 12.83 8.30
CA MET A 153 -12.81 13.55 9.01
C MET A 153 -12.31 14.13 10.34
N GLU A 154 -11.40 13.46 11.01
CA GLU A 154 -10.81 13.94 12.25
C GLU A 154 -9.74 15.01 12.00
N LEU A 155 -8.78 14.73 11.13
CA LEU A 155 -7.61 15.59 10.95
C LEU A 155 -7.89 16.88 10.18
N GLN A 156 -8.98 16.97 9.40
CA GLN A 156 -9.40 18.24 8.82
C GLN A 156 -9.72 19.32 9.87
N MET A 157 -10.17 18.92 11.06
CA MET A 157 -10.41 19.83 12.19
C MET A 157 -9.11 20.44 12.74
N LEU A 158 -7.98 19.78 12.49
CA LEU A 158 -6.63 20.25 12.81
C LEU A 158 -5.94 20.91 11.62
N GLY A 159 -6.64 21.07 10.49
CA GLY A 159 -6.11 21.66 9.25
C GLY A 159 -5.22 20.72 8.43
N HIS A 160 -5.14 19.43 8.77
CA HIS A 160 -4.36 18.45 8.01
C HIS A 160 -5.18 17.79 6.90
N ARG A 161 -4.50 17.17 5.93
CA ARG A 161 -5.13 16.51 4.80
C ARG A 161 -4.69 15.06 4.68
N VAL A 162 -5.64 14.15 4.45
CA VAL A 162 -5.39 12.72 4.20
C VAL A 162 -5.74 12.39 2.77
N ILE A 163 -4.79 11.83 2.04
CA ILE A 163 -4.85 11.58 0.60
C ILE A 163 -4.62 10.10 0.36
N VAL A 164 -5.42 9.50 -0.52
CA VAL A 164 -5.27 8.10 -0.93
C VAL A 164 -4.66 8.03 -2.32
N ILE A 165 -3.66 7.17 -2.48
CA ILE A 165 -3.08 6.83 -3.78
C ILE A 165 -3.52 5.39 -4.11
N ARG A 166 -4.13 5.17 -5.27
CA ARG A 166 -4.60 3.87 -5.77
C ARG A 166 -3.76 3.43 -6.96
N PRO A 167 -2.63 2.72 -6.73
CA PRO A 167 -1.88 2.11 -7.82
C PRO A 167 -2.64 0.91 -8.41
N GLY A 168 -2.50 0.70 -9.72
CA GLY A 168 -2.63 -0.61 -10.34
C GLY A 168 -1.31 -1.38 -10.24
N ALA A 169 -1.00 -2.24 -11.22
CA ALA A 169 0.25 -2.99 -11.24
C ALA A 169 1.47 -2.05 -11.34
N VAL A 170 2.42 -2.21 -10.40
CA VAL A 170 3.68 -1.44 -10.33
C VAL A 170 4.85 -2.41 -10.30
N LYS A 171 5.88 -2.15 -11.09
CA LYS A 171 7.10 -2.96 -11.16
C LYS A 171 7.91 -2.81 -9.87
N THR A 172 7.69 -3.71 -8.91
CA THR A 172 8.38 -3.73 -7.61
C THR A 172 8.77 -5.15 -7.24
N ASN A 173 9.62 -5.32 -6.22
CA ASN A 173 9.96 -6.65 -5.67
C ASN A 173 8.76 -7.35 -5.00
N MET A 174 7.65 -6.66 -4.81
CA MET A 174 6.41 -7.24 -4.30
C MET A 174 5.79 -8.23 -5.31
N LEU A 175 5.89 -7.98 -6.62
CA LEU A 175 5.32 -8.87 -7.65
C LEU A 175 5.96 -10.27 -7.65
N PRO A 176 7.29 -10.44 -7.70
CA PRO A 176 7.89 -11.79 -7.58
C PRO A 176 7.54 -12.49 -6.28
N ALA A 177 7.46 -11.76 -5.16
CA ALA A 177 7.09 -12.36 -3.87
C ALA A 177 5.63 -12.84 -3.85
N SER A 178 4.69 -12.07 -4.42
CA SER A 178 3.28 -12.48 -4.53
C SER A 178 3.10 -13.64 -5.51
N THR A 179 3.87 -13.65 -6.62
CA THR A 179 3.86 -14.77 -7.58
C THR A 179 4.32 -16.07 -6.93
N ALA A 180 5.40 -16.05 -6.14
CA ALA A 180 5.87 -17.22 -5.41
C ALA A 180 4.82 -17.74 -4.41
N LYS A 181 4.08 -16.86 -3.73
CA LYS A 181 2.98 -17.26 -2.84
C LYS A 181 1.79 -17.82 -3.62
N LEU A 182 1.46 -17.23 -4.76
CA LEU A 182 0.43 -17.75 -5.66
C LEU A 182 0.80 -19.12 -6.22
N ASP A 183 2.05 -19.34 -6.61
CA ASP A 183 2.55 -20.65 -7.07
C ASP A 183 2.40 -21.69 -5.96
N ARG A 184 2.84 -21.35 -4.74
CA ARG A 184 2.67 -22.23 -3.58
C ARG A 184 1.19 -22.54 -3.30
N PHE A 185 0.31 -21.54 -3.36
CA PHE A 185 -1.14 -21.76 -3.23
C PHE A 185 -1.66 -22.73 -4.30
N CYS A 186 -1.27 -22.56 -5.57
CA CYS A 186 -1.67 -23.45 -6.66
C CYS A 186 -1.20 -24.90 -6.44
N GLU A 187 -0.03 -25.10 -5.83
CA GLU A 187 0.53 -26.41 -5.54
C GLU A 187 -0.14 -27.08 -4.34
N THR A 188 -0.54 -26.31 -3.33
CA THR A 188 -0.98 -26.85 -2.03
C THR A 188 -2.50 -26.86 -1.84
N THR A 189 -3.27 -26.08 -2.62
CA THR A 189 -4.72 -26.00 -2.46
C THR A 189 -5.39 -27.37 -2.68
N ALA A 190 -6.22 -27.76 -1.73
CA ALA A 190 -7.04 -28.97 -1.83
C ALA A 190 -8.37 -28.70 -2.56
N LEU A 191 -8.96 -27.53 -2.32
CA LEU A 191 -10.30 -27.19 -2.77
C LEU A 191 -10.36 -26.60 -4.18
N TYR A 192 -9.28 -25.91 -4.65
CA TYR A 192 -9.34 -25.05 -5.84
C TYR A 192 -8.33 -25.38 -6.94
N ARG A 193 -7.84 -26.62 -7.01
CA ARG A 193 -6.74 -27.02 -7.91
C ARG A 193 -6.87 -26.50 -9.35
N CYS A 194 -8.01 -26.70 -10.00
CA CYS A 194 -8.22 -26.26 -11.39
C CYS A 194 -8.39 -24.74 -11.50
N ASN A 195 -9.08 -24.14 -10.52
CA ASN A 195 -9.37 -22.71 -10.52
C ASN A 195 -8.13 -21.87 -10.23
N ALA A 196 -7.26 -22.34 -9.33
CA ALA A 196 -6.02 -21.69 -8.94
C ALA A 196 -5.07 -21.52 -10.14
N ASP A 197 -4.87 -22.57 -10.95
CA ASP A 197 -4.04 -22.50 -12.15
C ASP A 197 -4.57 -21.54 -13.21
N ARG A 198 -5.89 -21.46 -13.39
CA ARG A 198 -6.49 -20.47 -14.30
C ARG A 198 -6.31 -19.06 -13.77
N PHE A 199 -6.51 -18.86 -12.47
CA PHE A 199 -6.32 -17.58 -11.82
C PHE A 199 -4.86 -17.11 -11.95
N ARG A 200 -3.86 -17.96 -11.69
CA ARG A 200 -2.44 -17.67 -11.87
C ARG A 200 -2.11 -17.11 -13.26
N ARG A 201 -2.63 -17.74 -14.31
CA ARG A 201 -2.42 -17.28 -15.69
C ARG A 201 -3.02 -15.88 -15.94
N ILE A 202 -4.15 -15.56 -15.30
CA ILE A 202 -4.80 -14.25 -15.41
C ILE A 202 -3.98 -13.19 -14.67
N VAL A 203 -3.56 -13.47 -13.43
CA VAL A 203 -2.74 -12.56 -12.62
C VAL A 203 -1.45 -12.22 -13.35
N ASN A 204 -0.69 -13.21 -13.82
CA ASN A 204 0.57 -13.00 -14.54
C ASN A 204 0.39 -12.11 -15.79
N ARG A 205 -0.74 -12.25 -16.50
CA ARG A 205 -1.05 -11.41 -17.67
C ARG A 205 -1.39 -9.95 -17.28
N ILE A 206 -2.06 -9.76 -16.15
CA ILE A 206 -2.42 -8.41 -15.64
C ILE A 206 -1.17 -7.73 -15.11
N GLU A 207 -0.37 -8.41 -14.32
CA GLU A 207 0.85 -7.89 -13.70
C GLU A 207 1.93 -7.56 -14.74
N ALA A 208 1.92 -8.20 -15.90
CA ALA A 208 2.80 -7.84 -17.02
C ALA A 208 2.60 -6.40 -17.54
N LYS A 209 1.42 -5.79 -17.30
CA LYS A 209 1.11 -4.41 -17.68
C LYS A 209 1.41 -3.41 -16.54
N ASN A 210 2.58 -3.52 -15.94
CA ASN A 210 3.00 -2.68 -14.84
C ASN A 210 3.62 -1.35 -15.30
N VAL A 211 3.65 -0.39 -14.38
CA VAL A 211 4.38 0.88 -14.54
C VAL A 211 5.57 0.93 -13.58
N PRO A 212 6.60 1.74 -13.89
CA PRO A 212 7.72 1.92 -12.97
C PRO A 212 7.27 2.65 -11.68
N PRO A 213 7.93 2.38 -10.53
CA PRO A 213 7.56 2.98 -9.24
C PRO A 213 7.73 4.49 -9.18
N GLU A 214 8.55 5.06 -10.05
CA GLU A 214 8.74 6.51 -10.22
C GLU A 214 7.42 7.23 -10.54
N ARG A 215 6.51 6.59 -11.30
CA ARG A 215 5.18 7.16 -11.58
C ARG A 215 4.32 7.31 -10.32
N ILE A 216 4.52 6.42 -9.35
CA ILE A 216 3.87 6.54 -8.05
C ILE A 216 4.52 7.66 -7.25
N ALA A 217 5.85 7.74 -7.24
CA ALA A 217 6.61 8.79 -6.56
C ALA A 217 6.21 10.20 -7.04
N GLU A 218 6.13 10.44 -8.36
CA GLU A 218 5.64 11.68 -8.95
C GLU A 218 4.21 12.04 -8.49
N THR A 219 3.37 11.02 -8.37
CA THR A 219 1.98 11.23 -7.94
C THR A 219 1.89 11.56 -6.47
N VAL A 220 2.70 10.91 -5.63
CA VAL A 220 2.81 11.19 -4.19
C VAL A 220 3.36 12.59 -3.96
N GLU A 221 4.46 12.95 -4.63
CA GLU A 221 5.04 14.30 -4.55
C GLU A 221 3.99 15.36 -4.88
N ARG A 222 3.29 15.24 -6.01
CA ARG A 222 2.19 16.15 -6.39
C ARG A 222 1.07 16.18 -5.36
N ALA A 223 0.70 15.05 -4.75
CA ALA A 223 -0.31 14.99 -3.70
C ALA A 223 0.13 15.73 -2.44
N LEU A 224 1.44 15.66 -2.11
CA LEU A 224 2.02 16.32 -0.96
C LEU A 224 2.26 17.82 -1.16
N THR A 225 2.41 18.32 -2.40
CA THR A 225 2.83 19.70 -2.69
C THR A 225 1.74 20.56 -3.34
N ALA A 226 0.74 19.97 -4.02
CA ALA A 226 -0.32 20.73 -4.70
C ALA A 226 -1.09 21.64 -3.73
N ALA A 227 -1.43 22.87 -4.15
CA ALA A 227 -2.23 23.80 -3.34
C ALA A 227 -3.59 23.20 -2.96
N HIS A 228 -4.23 22.49 -3.89
CA HIS A 228 -5.53 21.83 -3.71
C HIS A 228 -5.43 20.35 -4.14
N PRO A 229 -4.88 19.46 -3.28
CA PRO A 229 -4.75 18.06 -3.64
C PRO A 229 -6.11 17.38 -3.73
N LYS A 230 -6.22 16.41 -4.66
CA LYS A 230 -7.39 15.53 -4.72
C LYS A 230 -7.42 14.63 -3.50
N LEU A 231 -8.60 14.18 -3.10
CA LEU A 231 -8.76 13.20 -2.02
C LEU A 231 -8.19 11.83 -2.40
N THR A 232 -8.21 11.51 -3.70
CA THR A 232 -7.72 10.23 -4.24
C THR A 232 -7.06 10.44 -5.59
N TYR A 233 -5.91 9.80 -5.78
CA TYR A 233 -5.19 9.72 -7.05
C TYR A 233 -5.12 8.27 -7.52
N CYS A 234 -5.44 8.03 -8.79
CA CYS A 234 -5.35 6.70 -9.39
C CYS A 234 -4.21 6.68 -10.41
N VAL A 235 -3.40 5.62 -10.39
CA VAL A 235 -2.25 5.45 -11.30
C VAL A 235 -2.31 4.06 -11.91
N ASN A 236 -2.22 3.96 -13.23
CA ASN A 236 -2.23 2.69 -13.97
C ASN A 236 -3.47 1.83 -13.72
N ARG A 237 -4.67 2.42 -13.77
CA ARG A 237 -5.92 1.66 -13.60
C ARG A 237 -6.14 0.69 -14.75
N ASN A 238 -6.50 -0.54 -14.43
CA ASN A 238 -6.86 -1.53 -15.42
C ASN A 238 -8.31 -1.29 -15.92
N PRO A 239 -8.50 -0.95 -17.22
CA PRO A 239 -9.84 -0.67 -17.76
C PRO A 239 -10.78 -1.86 -17.71
N LEU A 240 -10.27 -3.10 -17.79
CA LEU A 240 -11.10 -4.31 -17.68
C LEU A 240 -11.66 -4.48 -16.27
N LEU A 241 -10.88 -4.13 -15.23
CA LEU A 241 -11.35 -4.16 -13.85
C LEU A 241 -12.41 -3.07 -13.60
N LEU A 242 -12.29 -1.92 -14.26
CA LEU A 242 -13.32 -0.86 -14.19
C LEU A 242 -14.62 -1.32 -14.80
N LEU A 243 -14.55 -1.90 -16.01
CA LEU A 243 -15.72 -2.44 -16.70
C LEU A 243 -16.38 -3.56 -15.87
N TYR A 244 -15.56 -4.49 -15.35
CA TYR A 244 -16.03 -5.54 -14.45
C TYR A 244 -16.72 -4.96 -13.20
N GLY A 245 -16.13 -3.96 -12.57
CA GLY A 245 -16.67 -3.30 -11.38
C GLY A 245 -18.02 -2.59 -11.61
N ALA A 246 -18.30 -2.17 -12.85
CA ALA A 246 -19.57 -1.55 -13.24
C ALA A 246 -20.72 -2.56 -13.44
N LEU A 247 -20.42 -3.85 -13.55
CA LEU A 247 -21.44 -4.88 -13.74
C LEU A 247 -22.26 -5.11 -12.45
N PRO A 248 -23.55 -5.49 -12.56
CA PRO A 248 -24.31 -5.97 -11.42
C PRO A 248 -23.64 -7.18 -10.74
N ALA A 249 -23.80 -7.30 -9.41
CA ALA A 249 -23.15 -8.34 -8.62
C ALA A 249 -23.31 -9.75 -9.16
N ARG A 250 -24.53 -10.11 -9.56
CA ARG A 250 -24.84 -11.45 -10.10
C ARG A 250 -24.09 -11.74 -11.40
N LEU A 251 -23.91 -10.72 -12.25
CA LEU A 251 -23.14 -10.86 -13.49
C LEU A 251 -21.64 -10.97 -13.21
N GLN A 252 -21.13 -10.23 -12.21
CA GLN A 252 -19.74 -10.39 -11.77
C GLN A 252 -19.46 -11.82 -11.30
N LEU A 253 -20.32 -12.36 -10.42
CA LEU A 253 -20.19 -13.73 -9.91
C LEU A 253 -20.26 -14.77 -11.04
N TRP A 254 -21.21 -14.62 -11.95
CA TRP A 254 -21.35 -15.49 -13.12
C TRP A 254 -20.12 -15.44 -14.03
N ALA A 255 -19.63 -14.24 -14.35
CA ALA A 255 -18.48 -14.05 -15.21
C ALA A 255 -17.20 -14.68 -14.59
N ILE A 256 -16.93 -14.42 -13.31
CA ILE A 256 -15.78 -15.00 -12.60
C ILE A 256 -15.89 -16.54 -12.57
N ARG A 257 -17.05 -17.06 -12.26
CA ARG A 257 -17.28 -18.51 -12.29
C ARG A 257 -16.93 -19.08 -13.67
N LYS A 258 -17.45 -18.51 -14.75
CA LYS A 258 -17.17 -18.95 -16.12
C LYS A 258 -15.71 -18.81 -16.56
N ILE A 259 -14.99 -17.83 -16.04
CA ILE A 259 -13.58 -17.62 -16.35
C ILE A 259 -12.68 -18.63 -15.59
N LEU A 260 -13.07 -19.03 -14.38
CA LEU A 260 -12.26 -19.88 -13.52
C LEU A 260 -12.69 -21.36 -13.52
N GLU A 261 -13.88 -21.71 -13.97
CA GLU A 261 -14.30 -23.10 -14.27
C GLU A 261 -13.67 -23.60 -15.55
#